data_e5f3b680331fc8d2b093ef5e0e51e9ea
#
_entry.id   e5f3b680331fc8d2b093ef5e0e51e9ea
#
_cell.length_a   1.000
_cell.length_b   1.000
_cell.length_c   1.000
_cell.angle_alpha   90.00
_cell.angle_beta   90.00
_cell.angle_gamma   90.00
#
_symmetry.space_group_name_H-M   'P 1'
#
loop_
_entity.id
_entity.type
_entity.pdbx_description
1 polymer ?
#
loop_
_entity_poly.entity_id
_entity_poly.type
_entity_poly.pdbx_seq_one_letter_code
_entity_poly.pdbx_strand_id
1 'polypeptide(L)'
;VELTVALHYVLKSPFDKILWDVGHQCYAHKILTGRKKQLPTIRKTGGLSGFPKRSESKHDLYNTGHAGTAISQAMGEAIAARLTAKPGAPLPTVAAVVGDASIVTGMSFEAMNHAGYARTPMLVILNDNEMSISKNVGAISYRLTQLINTRLYRKSKRGFINLVAKI
;
A
#
# COMPACT_ATOMS: atom_id res chain seq x y z
N VAL A 1 8.39 -7.85 -1.89
CA VAL A 1 9.69 -7.20 -1.63
C VAL A 1 9.97 -6.14 -2.70
N GLU A 2 9.95 -6.49 -3.98
CA GLU A 2 10.30 -5.64 -5.12
C GLU A 2 9.48 -4.35 -5.15
N LEU A 3 8.15 -4.46 -4.99
CA LEU A 3 7.25 -3.31 -4.89
C LEU A 3 7.66 -2.35 -3.77
N THR A 4 8.03 -2.89 -2.59
CA THR A 4 8.45 -2.07 -1.45
C THR A 4 9.75 -1.33 -1.75
N VAL A 5 10.72 -2.01 -2.38
CA VAL A 5 11.99 -1.40 -2.79
C VAL A 5 11.73 -0.29 -3.82
N ALA A 6 10.92 -0.56 -4.83
CA ALA A 6 10.56 0.41 -5.86
C ALA A 6 9.88 1.65 -5.27
N LEU A 7 8.94 1.46 -4.35
CA LEU A 7 8.27 2.58 -3.67
C LEU A 7 9.24 3.43 -2.86
N HIS A 8 10.16 2.81 -2.10
CA HIS A 8 11.17 3.54 -1.34
C HIS A 8 12.27 4.18 -2.22
N TYR A 9 12.45 3.69 -3.44
CA TYR A 9 13.35 4.31 -4.40
C TYR A 9 12.75 5.61 -4.97
N VAL A 10 11.44 5.62 -5.24
CA VAL A 10 10.74 6.75 -5.86
C VAL A 10 10.24 7.76 -4.82
N LEU A 11 9.67 7.27 -3.71
CA LEU A 11 9.01 8.08 -2.69
C LEU A 11 9.97 8.41 -1.54
N LYS A 12 9.99 9.66 -1.14
CA LYS A 12 10.86 10.19 -0.08
C LYS A 12 10.18 10.11 1.30
N SER A 13 10.00 8.89 1.82
CA SER A 13 9.43 8.71 3.16
C SER A 13 10.38 9.28 4.24
N PRO A 14 9.90 9.99 5.29
CA PRO A 14 8.51 10.14 5.70
C PRO A 14 7.79 11.37 5.12
N PHE A 15 8.41 12.16 4.23
CA PHE A 15 7.70 13.26 3.56
C PHE A 15 6.56 12.71 2.71
N ASP A 16 6.89 11.83 1.75
CA ASP A 16 5.88 11.05 1.06
C ASP A 16 5.32 9.97 1.98
N LYS A 17 4.05 9.68 1.85
CA LYS A 17 3.29 8.84 2.76
C LYS A 17 3.03 7.47 2.14
N ILE A 18 3.57 6.40 2.73
CA ILE A 18 3.32 5.03 2.29
C ILE A 18 2.55 4.31 3.39
N LEU A 19 1.33 3.92 3.08
CA LEU A 19 0.44 3.22 4.00
C LEU A 19 0.31 1.75 3.58
N TRP A 20 0.63 0.86 4.50
CA TRP A 20 0.60 -0.59 4.27
C TRP A 20 -0.66 -1.18 4.87
N ASP A 21 -1.47 -1.78 4.03
CA ASP A 21 -2.63 -2.51 4.51
C ASP A 21 -2.19 -3.89 5.00
N VAL A 22 -2.40 -4.12 6.29
CA VAL A 22 -1.96 -5.30 7.04
C VAL A 22 -0.42 -5.46 7.19
N GLY A 23 -0.02 -6.25 8.18
CA GLY A 23 1.36 -6.35 8.63
C GLY A 23 2.32 -7.10 7.71
N HIS A 24 1.86 -8.15 7.03
CA HIS A 24 2.71 -8.99 6.20
C HIS A 24 3.42 -8.25 5.06
N GLN A 25 2.86 -7.13 4.61
CA GLN A 25 3.42 -6.29 3.55
C GLN A 25 4.50 -5.32 4.04
N CYS A 26 4.62 -5.08 5.36
CA CYS A 26 5.50 -4.04 5.91
C CYS A 26 6.90 -4.51 6.32
N TYR A 27 7.24 -5.81 6.19
CA TYR A 27 8.53 -6.31 6.68
C TYR A 27 9.72 -5.73 5.90
N ALA A 28 9.64 -5.69 4.58
CA ALA A 28 10.65 -5.04 3.76
C ALA A 28 10.74 -3.53 4.06
N HIS A 29 9.60 -2.87 4.29
CA HIS A 29 9.56 -1.48 4.74
C HIS A 29 10.28 -1.28 6.07
N LYS A 30 10.09 -2.16 7.06
CA LYS A 30 10.81 -2.09 8.34
C LYS A 30 12.33 -2.23 8.16
N ILE A 31 12.78 -3.11 7.27
CA ILE A 31 14.20 -3.28 6.94
C ILE A 31 14.77 -1.99 6.36
N LEU A 32 14.12 -1.42 5.34
CA LEU A 32 14.55 -0.22 4.63
C LEU A 32 14.51 1.04 5.49
N THR A 33 13.67 1.05 6.52
CA THR A 33 13.53 2.18 7.47
C THR A 33 14.33 1.99 8.77
N GLY A 34 15.43 1.20 8.73
CA GLY A 34 16.43 1.13 9.76
C GLY A 34 16.24 0.04 10.81
N ARG A 35 15.18 -0.79 10.71
CA ARG A 35 14.86 -1.84 11.70
C ARG A 35 15.42 -3.24 11.35
N LYS A 36 16.34 -3.33 10.39
CA LYS A 36 16.93 -4.61 9.93
C LYS A 36 17.49 -5.44 11.09
N LYS A 37 18.27 -4.81 11.99
CA LYS A 37 18.89 -5.52 13.13
C LYS A 37 17.89 -6.09 14.13
N GLN A 38 16.72 -5.46 14.25
CA GLN A 38 15.66 -5.85 15.17
C GLN A 38 14.68 -6.87 14.56
N LEU A 39 14.78 -7.16 13.25
CA LEU A 39 13.84 -8.03 12.56
C LEU A 39 13.72 -9.45 13.19
N PRO A 40 14.78 -10.08 13.76
CA PRO A 40 14.65 -11.35 14.45
C PRO A 40 13.74 -11.33 15.70
N THR A 41 13.38 -10.14 16.19
CA THR A 41 12.48 -9.97 17.35
C THR A 41 11.03 -9.76 16.95
N ILE A 42 10.71 -9.78 15.64
CA ILE A 42 9.39 -9.49 15.15
C ILE A 42 8.34 -10.44 15.74
N ARG A 43 7.20 -9.90 16.18
CA ARG A 43 6.12 -10.62 16.87
C ARG A 43 6.49 -11.29 18.20
N LYS A 44 7.66 -10.97 18.77
CA LYS A 44 8.03 -11.41 20.11
C LYS A 44 7.71 -10.34 21.14
N THR A 45 7.48 -10.73 22.39
CA THR A 45 7.24 -9.81 23.50
C THR A 45 8.42 -8.84 23.64
N GLY A 46 8.14 -7.54 23.68
CA GLY A 46 9.17 -6.49 23.71
C GLY A 46 9.93 -6.27 22.41
N GLY A 47 9.65 -7.04 21.38
CA GLY A 47 10.27 -6.91 20.05
C GLY A 47 9.44 -6.06 19.08
N LEU A 48 9.83 -6.12 17.79
CA LEU A 48 9.12 -5.42 16.73
C LEU A 48 7.70 -5.97 16.54
N SER A 49 6.76 -5.06 16.35
CA SER A 49 5.40 -5.40 15.91
C SER A 49 5.41 -6.08 14.55
N GLY A 50 4.54 -7.06 14.35
CA GLY A 50 4.25 -7.64 13.04
C GLY A 50 3.50 -6.70 12.09
N PHE A 51 3.13 -5.50 12.57
CA PHE A 51 2.34 -4.49 11.86
C PHE A 51 3.08 -3.15 11.86
N PRO A 52 2.75 -2.20 10.98
CA PRO A 52 3.17 -0.82 11.13
C PRO A 52 2.79 -0.29 12.51
N LYS A 53 3.74 0.40 13.17
CA LYS A 53 3.56 0.90 14.53
C LYS A 53 4.26 2.24 14.71
N ARG A 54 3.50 3.30 14.98
CA ARG A 54 4.00 4.68 15.09
C ARG A 54 5.13 4.86 16.11
N SER A 55 5.08 4.11 17.21
CA SER A 55 6.12 4.19 18.25
C SER A 55 7.45 3.55 17.84
N GLU A 56 7.50 2.82 16.73
CA GLU A 56 8.73 2.19 16.24
C GLU A 56 9.48 3.05 15.24
N SER A 57 8.78 3.85 14.45
CA SER A 57 9.40 4.62 13.36
C SER A 57 8.52 5.78 12.90
N LYS A 58 9.17 6.91 12.58
CA LYS A 58 8.51 8.05 11.92
C LYS A 58 7.97 7.73 10.52
N HIS A 59 8.37 6.61 9.94
CA HIS A 59 7.89 6.12 8.65
C HIS A 59 6.59 5.32 8.76
N ASP A 60 6.20 4.92 9.97
CA ASP A 60 4.94 4.22 10.24
C ASP A 60 3.89 5.25 10.70
N LEU A 61 3.02 5.69 9.80
CA LEU A 61 2.07 6.77 10.05
C LEU A 61 0.94 6.37 10.99
N TYR A 62 0.54 5.10 10.95
CA TYR A 62 -0.57 4.54 11.72
C TYR A 62 -0.18 3.22 12.40
N ASN A 63 -0.90 2.89 13.46
CA ASN A 63 -0.91 1.53 13.99
C ASN A 63 -1.96 0.76 13.20
N THR A 64 -1.54 -0.22 12.43
CA THR A 64 -2.47 -1.06 11.65
C THR A 64 -2.60 -2.44 12.28
N GLY A 65 -3.73 -3.09 12.05
CA GLY A 65 -4.00 -4.43 12.54
C GLY A 65 -5.18 -5.09 11.80
N HIS A 66 -6.07 -4.28 11.26
CA HIS A 66 -7.24 -4.71 10.48
C HIS A 66 -7.03 -4.43 8.99
N ALA A 67 -7.45 -5.36 8.16
CA ALA A 67 -7.45 -5.21 6.71
C ALA A 67 -8.46 -4.15 6.23
N GLY A 68 -8.19 -3.52 5.10
CA GLY A 68 -9.09 -2.58 4.44
C GLY A 68 -9.02 -1.14 4.95
N THR A 69 -8.10 -0.80 5.86
CA THR A 69 -8.04 0.54 6.45
C THR A 69 -7.14 1.52 5.70
N ALA A 70 -6.17 1.03 4.92
CA ALA A 70 -5.11 1.85 4.35
C ALA A 70 -5.63 2.91 3.35
N ILE A 71 -6.67 2.62 2.58
CA ILE A 71 -7.24 3.57 1.61
C ILE A 71 -7.88 4.76 2.33
N SER A 72 -8.68 4.52 3.38
CA SER A 72 -9.28 5.59 4.18
C SER A 72 -8.22 6.45 4.86
N GLN A 73 -7.19 5.82 5.42
CA GLN A 73 -6.08 6.52 6.07
C GLN A 73 -5.30 7.37 5.05
N ALA A 74 -5.01 6.81 3.87
CA ALA A 74 -4.31 7.55 2.81
C ALA A 74 -5.12 8.74 2.31
N MET A 75 -6.43 8.58 2.18
CA MET A 75 -7.32 9.66 1.81
C MET A 75 -7.28 10.78 2.87
N GLY A 76 -7.34 10.43 4.15
CA GLY A 76 -7.21 11.40 5.25
C GLY A 76 -5.89 12.16 5.21
N GLU A 77 -4.76 11.47 5.00
CA GLU A 77 -3.43 12.09 4.85
C GLU A 77 -3.36 13.03 3.64
N ALA A 78 -3.91 12.62 2.50
CA ALA A 78 -3.88 13.45 1.29
C ALA A 78 -4.75 14.73 1.45
N ILE A 79 -5.91 14.62 2.08
CA ILE A 79 -6.77 15.76 2.40
C ILE A 79 -6.07 16.68 3.42
N ALA A 80 -5.54 16.12 4.50
CA ALA A 80 -4.85 16.89 5.53
C ALA A 80 -3.65 17.64 4.95
N ALA A 81 -2.85 16.99 4.10
CA ALA A 81 -1.73 17.63 3.42
C ALA A 81 -2.16 18.84 2.60
N ARG A 82 -3.27 18.76 1.88
CA ARG A 82 -3.81 19.89 1.09
C ARG A 82 -4.32 21.02 1.97
N LEU A 83 -4.99 20.71 3.08
CA LEU A 83 -5.57 21.70 3.97
C LEU A 83 -4.52 22.44 4.81
N THR A 84 -3.39 21.79 5.11
CA THR A 84 -2.33 22.34 5.96
C THR A 84 -1.15 22.90 5.18
N ALA A 85 -1.11 22.68 3.87
CA ALA A 85 -0.02 23.18 3.03
C ALA A 85 -0.01 24.72 2.97
N LYS A 86 1.18 25.29 3.05
CA LYS A 86 1.39 26.70 2.75
C LYS A 86 1.24 26.94 1.24
N PRO A 87 0.80 28.13 0.81
CA PRO A 87 0.75 28.45 -0.62
C PRO A 87 2.09 28.18 -1.32
N GLY A 88 2.07 27.43 -2.42
CA GLY A 88 3.26 27.08 -3.19
C GLY A 88 4.15 25.98 -2.60
N ALA A 89 3.84 25.43 -1.44
CA ALA A 89 4.59 24.31 -0.87
C ALA A 89 4.33 23.00 -1.64
N PRO A 90 5.35 22.14 -1.82
CA PRO A 90 5.15 20.84 -2.43
C PRO A 90 4.26 19.96 -1.54
N LEU A 91 3.31 19.28 -2.15
CA LEU A 91 2.48 18.28 -1.47
C LEU A 91 3.16 16.92 -1.49
N PRO A 92 3.02 16.13 -0.41
CA PRO A 92 3.51 14.77 -0.40
C PRO A 92 2.69 13.89 -1.35
N THR A 93 3.35 12.95 -1.99
CA THR A 93 2.67 11.81 -2.62
C THR A 93 2.17 10.89 -1.52
N VAL A 94 0.90 10.48 -1.61
CA VAL A 94 0.29 9.54 -0.66
C VAL A 94 -0.05 8.26 -1.39
N ALA A 95 0.47 7.14 -0.91
CA ALA A 95 0.28 5.81 -1.50
C ALA A 95 -0.27 4.83 -0.47
N ALA A 96 -1.34 4.12 -0.82
CA ALA A 96 -1.87 2.98 -0.07
C ALA A 96 -1.53 1.68 -0.80
N VAL A 97 -0.85 0.76 -0.14
CA VAL A 97 -0.56 -0.58 -0.66
C VAL A 97 -1.55 -1.56 -0.05
N VAL A 98 -2.39 -2.13 -0.89
CA VAL A 98 -3.55 -2.94 -0.48
C VAL A 98 -3.47 -4.32 -1.12
N GLY A 99 -3.72 -5.37 -0.35
CA GLY A 99 -3.82 -6.73 -0.89
C GLY A 99 -5.16 -7.00 -1.58
N ASP A 100 -5.18 -8.03 -2.41
CA ASP A 100 -6.37 -8.50 -3.13
C ASP A 100 -7.54 -8.88 -2.20
N ALA A 101 -7.26 -9.50 -1.06
CA ALA A 101 -8.27 -9.79 -0.04
C ALA A 101 -8.74 -8.54 0.73
N SER A 102 -7.90 -7.53 0.85
CA SER A 102 -8.22 -6.29 1.59
C SER A 102 -9.04 -5.32 0.76
N ILE A 103 -8.81 -5.25 -0.56
CA ILE A 103 -9.51 -4.30 -1.43
C ILE A 103 -11.01 -4.61 -1.56
N VAL A 104 -11.41 -5.85 -1.34
CA VAL A 104 -12.81 -6.29 -1.42
C VAL A 104 -13.58 -6.11 -0.10
N THR A 105 -12.94 -5.58 0.94
CA THR A 105 -13.63 -5.26 2.20
C THR A 105 -14.54 -4.04 2.03
N GLY A 106 -15.64 -3.99 2.79
CA GLY A 106 -16.59 -2.88 2.73
C GLY A 106 -15.94 -1.52 2.97
N MET A 107 -15.01 -1.44 3.93
CA MET A 107 -14.28 -0.21 4.25
C MET A 107 -13.39 0.28 3.09
N SER A 108 -12.69 -0.63 2.41
CA SER A 108 -11.91 -0.28 1.21
C SER A 108 -12.81 0.25 0.10
N PHE A 109 -13.98 -0.35 -0.05
CA PHE A 109 -14.94 0.02 -1.07
C PHE A 109 -15.51 1.42 -0.82
N GLU A 110 -15.94 1.69 0.40
CA GLU A 110 -16.41 3.01 0.83
C GLU A 110 -15.33 4.08 0.63
N ALA A 111 -14.08 3.76 1.01
CA ALA A 111 -12.96 4.68 0.85
C ALA A 111 -12.65 5.00 -0.61
N MET A 112 -12.68 3.99 -1.50
CA MET A 112 -12.48 4.22 -2.94
C MET A 112 -13.61 5.05 -3.54
N ASN A 113 -14.86 4.77 -3.16
CA ASN A 113 -16.01 5.55 -3.60
C ASN A 113 -15.89 7.02 -3.17
N HIS A 114 -15.53 7.26 -1.91
CA HIS A 114 -15.33 8.61 -1.37
C HIS A 114 -14.13 9.30 -2.02
N ALA A 115 -12.99 8.63 -2.16
CA ALA A 115 -11.80 9.20 -2.80
C ALA A 115 -12.06 9.62 -4.26
N GLY A 116 -12.83 8.81 -4.99
CA GLY A 116 -13.26 9.11 -6.35
C GLY A 116 -14.18 10.33 -6.42
N TYR A 117 -15.18 10.41 -5.54
CA TYR A 117 -16.07 11.57 -5.44
C TYR A 117 -15.32 12.85 -5.07
N ALA A 118 -14.47 12.79 -4.04
CA ALA A 118 -13.69 13.92 -3.56
C ALA A 118 -12.49 14.28 -4.47
N ARG A 119 -12.24 13.48 -5.51
CA ARG A 119 -11.09 13.64 -6.43
C ARG A 119 -9.76 13.81 -5.66
N THR A 120 -9.58 13.01 -4.62
CA THR A 120 -8.41 13.08 -3.75
C THR A 120 -7.18 12.53 -4.48
N PRO A 121 -6.10 13.32 -4.66
CA PRO A 121 -4.89 12.89 -5.34
C PRO A 121 -4.10 11.93 -4.45
N MET A 122 -4.22 10.63 -4.70
CA MET A 122 -3.51 9.57 -4.01
C MET A 122 -3.32 8.37 -4.94
N LEU A 123 -2.36 7.51 -4.60
CA LEU A 123 -2.13 6.25 -5.29
C LEU A 123 -2.74 5.09 -4.47
N VAL A 124 -3.55 4.27 -5.11
CA VAL A 124 -3.99 3.00 -4.56
C VAL A 124 -3.29 1.90 -5.37
N ILE A 125 -2.45 1.13 -4.70
CA ILE A 125 -1.64 0.09 -5.33
C ILE A 125 -2.18 -1.26 -4.88
N LEU A 126 -2.79 -1.98 -5.81
CA LEU A 126 -3.23 -3.34 -5.60
C LEU A 126 -2.02 -4.28 -5.72
N ASN A 127 -1.66 -4.91 -4.60
CA ASN A 127 -0.66 -5.95 -4.56
C ASN A 127 -1.35 -7.32 -4.56
N ASP A 128 -1.50 -7.88 -5.74
CA ASP A 128 -2.07 -9.21 -5.93
C ASP A 128 -0.94 -10.19 -6.27
N ASN A 129 -0.68 -11.12 -5.35
CA ASN A 129 0.31 -12.19 -5.50
C ASN A 129 -0.34 -13.57 -5.58
N GLU A 130 -1.66 -13.63 -5.78
CA GLU A 130 -2.46 -14.84 -5.85
C GLU A 130 -2.37 -15.71 -4.57
N MET A 131 -1.88 -15.13 -3.46
CA MET A 131 -1.74 -15.80 -2.17
C MET A 131 -2.76 -15.25 -1.18
N SER A 132 -3.78 -16.02 -0.90
CA SER A 132 -4.76 -15.75 0.16
C SER A 132 -4.90 -16.96 1.08
N ILE A 133 -5.31 -16.71 2.33
CA ILE A 133 -5.55 -17.77 3.34
C ILE A 133 -6.70 -18.67 2.88
N SER A 134 -7.70 -18.10 2.21
CA SER A 134 -8.80 -18.80 1.54
C SER A 134 -9.09 -18.10 0.21
N LYS A 135 -9.77 -18.78 -0.71
CA LYS A 135 -10.15 -18.18 -2.00
C LYS A 135 -10.97 -16.92 -1.74
N ASN A 136 -10.55 -15.82 -2.37
CA ASN A 136 -11.31 -14.59 -2.33
C ASN A 136 -12.69 -14.80 -2.95
N VAL A 137 -13.73 -14.41 -2.23
CA VAL A 137 -15.12 -14.51 -2.66
C VAL A 137 -15.69 -13.13 -2.97
N GLY A 138 -16.63 -13.08 -3.89
CA GLY A 138 -17.36 -11.86 -4.24
C GLY A 138 -17.15 -11.42 -5.68
N ALA A 139 -18.10 -10.61 -6.16
CA ALA A 139 -18.16 -10.18 -7.56
C ALA A 139 -16.94 -9.33 -7.97
N ILE A 140 -16.38 -8.54 -7.05
CA ILE A 140 -15.23 -7.68 -7.33
C ILE A 140 -13.98 -8.51 -7.49
N SER A 141 -13.71 -9.44 -6.58
CA SER A 141 -12.59 -10.37 -6.69
C SER A 141 -12.65 -11.15 -8.02
N TYR A 142 -13.85 -11.63 -8.37
CA TYR A 142 -14.08 -12.29 -9.66
C TYR A 142 -13.78 -11.37 -10.85
N ARG A 143 -14.23 -10.12 -10.82
CA ARG A 143 -13.97 -9.15 -11.89
C ARG A 143 -12.51 -8.75 -11.99
N LEU A 144 -11.82 -8.54 -10.87
CA LEU A 144 -10.37 -8.29 -10.86
C LEU A 144 -9.61 -9.45 -11.47
N THR A 145 -9.92 -10.68 -11.10
CA THR A 145 -9.34 -11.89 -11.69
C THR A 145 -9.61 -11.97 -13.20
N GLN A 146 -10.82 -11.64 -13.64
CA GLN A 146 -11.14 -11.58 -15.08
C GLN A 146 -10.29 -10.53 -15.80
N LEU A 147 -10.14 -9.31 -15.25
CA LEU A 147 -9.33 -8.24 -15.84
C LEU A 147 -7.87 -8.66 -15.99
N ILE A 148 -7.27 -9.24 -14.95
CA ILE A 148 -5.89 -9.73 -14.96
C ILE A 148 -5.70 -10.83 -16.00
N ASN A 149 -6.73 -11.65 -16.22
CA ASN A 149 -6.70 -12.76 -17.18
C ASN A 149 -7.03 -12.33 -18.63
N THR A 150 -7.34 -11.05 -18.89
CA THR A 150 -7.59 -10.59 -20.26
C THR A 150 -6.34 -10.69 -21.14
N ARG A 151 -6.54 -10.99 -22.41
CA ARG A 151 -5.45 -11.03 -23.42
C ARG A 151 -4.70 -9.70 -23.50
N LEU A 152 -5.41 -8.58 -23.36
CA LEU A 152 -4.86 -7.22 -23.40
C LEU A 152 -3.91 -6.97 -22.22
N TYR A 153 -4.32 -7.30 -21.02
CA TYR A 153 -3.47 -7.17 -19.82
C TYR A 153 -2.22 -8.04 -19.91
N ARG A 154 -2.36 -9.30 -20.29
CA ARG A 154 -1.22 -10.23 -20.47
C ARG A 154 -0.23 -9.76 -21.53
N LYS A 155 -0.72 -9.21 -22.64
CA LYS A 155 0.12 -8.65 -23.72
C LYS A 155 0.87 -7.41 -23.22
N SER A 156 0.19 -6.50 -22.53
CA SER A 156 0.78 -5.29 -21.94
C SER A 156 1.84 -5.64 -20.89
N LYS A 157 1.54 -6.58 -19.99
CA LYS A 157 2.50 -7.08 -18.98
C LYS A 157 3.75 -7.67 -19.61
N ARG A 158 3.61 -8.52 -20.64
CA ARG A 158 4.76 -9.08 -21.38
C ARG A 158 5.58 -7.99 -22.07
N GLY A 159 4.92 -7.02 -22.71
CA GLY A 159 5.59 -5.90 -23.36
C GLY A 159 6.43 -5.08 -22.37
N PHE A 160 5.87 -4.79 -21.20
CA PHE A 160 6.57 -4.08 -20.14
C PHE A 160 7.76 -4.87 -19.57
N ILE A 161 7.58 -6.16 -19.28
CA ILE A 161 8.67 -7.03 -18.80
C ILE A 161 9.81 -7.09 -19.84
N ASN A 162 9.48 -7.23 -21.12
CA ASN A 162 10.47 -7.27 -22.19
C ASN A 162 11.20 -5.93 -22.38
N LEU A 163 10.54 -4.80 -22.08
CA LEU A 163 11.15 -3.48 -22.10
C LEU A 163 12.15 -3.32 -20.95
N VAL A 164 11.75 -3.70 -19.74
CA VAL A 164 12.60 -3.62 -18.54
C VAL A 164 13.79 -4.58 -18.61
N ALA A 165 13.62 -5.75 -19.22
CA ALA A 165 14.71 -6.72 -19.40
C ALA A 165 15.78 -6.28 -20.43
N LYS A 166 15.55 -5.19 -21.18
CA LYS A 166 16.49 -4.62 -22.14
C LYS A 166 17.29 -3.43 -21.59
N ILE A 167 17.00 -3.00 -20.37
CA ILE A 167 17.69 -1.96 -19.63
C ILE A 167 18.65 -2.62 -18.65
#